data_90fa61ce454c176864752e2a8adc774e
#
_entry.id   90fa61ce454c176864752e2a8adc774e
#
_cell.length_a   1.000
_cell.length_b   1.000
_cell.length_c   1.000
_cell.angle_alpha   90.00
_cell.angle_beta   90.00
_cell.angle_gamma   90.00
#
_symmetry.space_group_name_H-M   'P 1'
#
loop_
_entity.id
_entity.type
_entity.pdbx_description
1 polymer ?
#
loop_
_entity_poly.entity_id
_entity_poly.type
_entity_poly.pdbx_seq_one_letter_code
_entity_poly.pdbx_strand_id
1 'polypeptide(L)'
;MGQTPTLHLLYSCPFCWKVRGLLEHLNVTTDYVPVNGMRIKKEVAFAGDWGKVPVFTDEEGTHHVDSTPILRYIDEKYNEGKMSVQGDEARRNEWMEWVDAHLSKATVPILYGSLGSALKTTTRISKIEHFGFISKRLYAWADFPIMWGIIARKRVKRDGRKPKQLWHDLLTEFTDAHAGEPFFGGQTPDLVDFAAFGYMRSISPYPQFEQLTDHANGMAWYRRMEASLN
;
A
#
# COMPACT_ATOMS: atom_id res chain seq x y z
N MET A 1 -27.48 -1.11 -17.31
CA MET A 1 -26.35 -0.26 -16.87
C MET A 1 -25.67 -1.00 -15.74
N GLY A 2 -24.36 -1.27 -15.83
CA GLY A 2 -23.60 -1.84 -14.72
C GLY A 2 -23.58 -0.86 -13.54
N GLN A 3 -23.33 -1.36 -12.33
CA GLN A 3 -23.13 -0.50 -11.16
C GLN A 3 -21.72 0.09 -11.19
N THR A 4 -21.49 1.22 -10.47
CA THR A 4 -20.16 1.78 -10.32
C THR A 4 -19.28 0.79 -9.55
N PRO A 5 -18.06 0.47 -10.03
CA PRO A 5 -17.12 -0.33 -9.26
C PRO A 5 -16.88 0.23 -7.86
N THR A 6 -16.66 -0.64 -6.90
CA THR A 6 -16.51 -0.25 -5.49
C THR A 6 -15.23 -0.83 -4.91
N LEU A 7 -14.45 -0.01 -4.21
CA LEU A 7 -13.27 -0.46 -3.46
C LEU A 7 -13.51 -0.29 -1.95
N HIS A 8 -13.64 -1.42 -1.25
CA HIS A 8 -13.66 -1.44 0.22
C HIS A 8 -12.23 -1.39 0.74
N LEU A 9 -11.92 -0.38 1.56
CA LEU A 9 -10.53 -0.03 1.89
C LEU A 9 -10.35 0.50 3.31
N LEU A 10 -9.09 0.53 3.76
CA LEU A 10 -8.59 1.39 4.82
C LEU A 10 -7.63 2.41 4.19
N TYR A 11 -7.76 3.68 4.54
CA TYR A 11 -6.90 4.76 4.01
C TYR A 11 -5.43 4.65 4.44
N SER A 12 -5.15 3.98 5.54
CA SER A 12 -3.78 3.71 6.03
C SER A 12 -3.16 2.43 5.46
N CYS A 13 -3.93 1.62 4.73
CA CYS A 13 -3.49 0.30 4.28
C CYS A 13 -2.65 0.37 2.99
N PRO A 14 -1.39 -0.08 2.99
CA PRO A 14 -0.56 -0.08 1.78
C PRO A 14 -1.14 -0.93 0.65
N PHE A 15 -1.75 -2.07 0.97
CA PHE A 15 -2.40 -2.94 -0.01
C PHE A 15 -3.60 -2.27 -0.69
N CYS A 16 -4.34 -1.44 0.04
CA CYS A 16 -5.42 -0.64 -0.53
C CYS A 16 -4.87 0.47 -1.45
N TRP A 17 -3.74 1.10 -1.07
CA TRP A 17 -3.11 2.12 -1.89
C TRP A 17 -2.53 1.59 -3.21
N LYS A 18 -2.08 0.33 -3.27
CA LYS A 18 -1.70 -0.31 -4.54
C LYS A 18 -2.86 -0.25 -5.54
N VAL A 19 -4.01 -0.77 -5.13
CA VAL A 19 -5.22 -0.86 -5.96
C VAL A 19 -5.76 0.53 -6.28
N ARG A 20 -5.86 1.39 -5.28
CA ARG A 20 -6.35 2.75 -5.45
C ARG A 20 -5.47 3.56 -6.40
N GLY A 21 -4.14 3.46 -6.27
CA GLY A 21 -3.22 4.15 -7.15
C GLY A 21 -3.39 3.76 -8.63
N LEU A 22 -3.58 2.46 -8.91
CA LEU A 22 -3.82 2.00 -10.27
C LEU A 22 -5.17 2.49 -10.82
N LEU A 23 -6.25 2.43 -10.01
CA LEU A 23 -7.57 2.94 -10.41
C LEU A 23 -7.53 4.44 -10.71
N GLU A 24 -6.86 5.24 -9.87
CA GLU A 24 -6.68 6.67 -10.09
C GLU A 24 -5.84 6.94 -11.35
N HIS A 25 -4.76 6.20 -11.59
CA HIS A 25 -3.94 6.33 -12.80
C HIS A 25 -4.72 6.04 -14.08
N LEU A 26 -5.54 5.00 -14.08
CA LEU A 26 -6.36 4.61 -15.24
C LEU A 26 -7.67 5.40 -15.36
N ASN A 27 -7.92 6.38 -14.50
CA ASN A 27 -9.18 7.15 -14.45
C ASN A 27 -10.44 6.28 -14.34
N VAL A 28 -10.36 5.16 -13.64
CA VAL A 28 -11.51 4.29 -13.40
C VAL A 28 -12.39 4.92 -12.32
N THR A 29 -13.60 5.37 -12.72
CA THR A 29 -14.57 5.88 -11.75
C THR A 29 -14.94 4.79 -10.76
N THR A 30 -14.64 5.00 -9.48
CA THR A 30 -14.76 3.98 -8.43
C THR A 30 -15.31 4.61 -7.16
N ASP A 31 -16.27 3.94 -6.53
CA ASP A 31 -16.77 4.31 -5.20
C ASP A 31 -15.82 3.76 -4.12
N TYR A 32 -15.24 4.65 -3.32
CA TYR A 32 -14.37 4.28 -2.20
C TYR A 32 -15.16 4.14 -0.92
N VAL A 33 -15.28 2.90 -0.42
CA VAL A 33 -16.02 2.58 0.80
C VAL A 33 -15.06 2.28 1.95
N PRO A 34 -14.86 3.23 2.88
CA PRO A 34 -14.00 2.99 4.03
C PRO A 34 -14.63 1.98 4.99
N VAL A 35 -13.84 0.98 5.40
CA VAL A 35 -14.27 -0.02 6.39
C VAL A 35 -13.75 0.32 7.79
N ASN A 36 -14.42 -0.17 8.81
CA ASN A 36 -13.94 -0.04 10.17
C ASN A 36 -12.87 -1.10 10.46
N GLY A 37 -11.63 -0.66 10.74
CA GLY A 37 -10.47 -1.53 10.98
C GLY A 37 -10.67 -2.56 12.10
N MET A 38 -11.57 -2.32 13.05
CA MET A 38 -11.91 -3.28 14.13
C MET A 38 -12.98 -4.31 13.70
N ARG A 39 -13.63 -4.11 12.56
CA ARG A 39 -14.76 -4.93 12.10
C ARG A 39 -14.57 -5.41 10.66
N ILE A 40 -13.34 -5.38 10.13
CA ILE A 40 -13.04 -5.70 8.73
C ILE A 40 -13.74 -7.00 8.30
N LYS A 41 -13.53 -8.11 9.01
CA LYS A 41 -14.15 -9.40 8.71
C LYS A 41 -15.67 -9.33 8.54
N LYS A 42 -16.35 -8.52 9.39
CA LYS A 42 -17.80 -8.37 9.33
C LYS A 42 -18.22 -7.51 8.14
N GLU A 43 -17.48 -6.43 7.87
CA GLU A 43 -17.84 -5.45 6.84
C GLU A 43 -17.53 -5.95 5.43
N VAL A 44 -16.57 -6.88 5.28
CA VAL A 44 -16.26 -7.52 3.99
C VAL A 44 -16.71 -8.98 3.91
N ALA A 45 -17.63 -9.41 4.79
CA ALA A 45 -18.15 -10.79 4.82
C ALA A 45 -18.84 -11.22 3.51
N PHE A 46 -19.32 -10.25 2.71
CA PHE A 46 -19.90 -10.48 1.41
C PHE A 46 -18.90 -11.05 0.37
N ALA A 47 -17.59 -10.85 0.60
CA ALA A 47 -16.51 -11.38 -0.23
C ALA A 47 -16.00 -12.77 0.24
N GLY A 48 -16.81 -13.51 1.00
CA GLY A 48 -16.47 -14.84 1.50
C GLY A 48 -15.50 -14.83 2.68
N ASP A 49 -14.65 -15.86 2.78
CA ASP A 49 -13.76 -16.06 3.94
C ASP A 49 -12.50 -15.19 3.95
N TRP A 50 -12.34 -14.27 2.98
CA TRP A 50 -11.13 -13.44 2.87
C TRP A 50 -10.87 -12.59 4.11
N GLY A 51 -11.89 -11.86 4.59
CA GLY A 51 -11.87 -11.13 5.85
C GLY A 51 -10.80 -10.04 5.98
N LYS A 52 -10.27 -9.50 4.86
CA LYS A 52 -9.25 -8.46 4.79
C LYS A 52 -9.62 -7.42 3.73
N VAL A 53 -8.87 -6.32 3.69
CA VAL A 53 -8.93 -5.31 2.62
C VAL A 53 -7.62 -5.30 1.83
N PRO A 54 -7.63 -4.87 0.56
CA PRO A 54 -8.76 -4.39 -0.23
C PRO A 54 -9.73 -5.50 -0.67
N VAL A 55 -10.99 -5.12 -0.93
CA VAL A 55 -11.95 -5.89 -1.72
C VAL A 55 -12.46 -4.97 -2.82
N PHE A 56 -12.27 -5.37 -4.07
CA PHE A 56 -12.77 -4.66 -5.24
C PHE A 56 -14.00 -5.39 -5.79
N THR A 57 -15.09 -4.67 -5.98
CA THR A 57 -16.30 -5.19 -6.63
C THR A 57 -16.45 -4.48 -7.96
N ASP A 58 -16.51 -5.25 -9.04
CA ASP A 58 -16.62 -4.72 -10.40
C ASP A 58 -18.07 -4.33 -10.77
N GLU A 59 -18.29 -3.87 -12.02
CA GLU A 59 -19.58 -3.43 -12.53
C GLU A 59 -20.61 -4.56 -12.62
N GLU A 60 -20.16 -5.80 -12.70
CA GLU A 60 -20.99 -7.00 -12.73
C GLU A 60 -21.33 -7.50 -11.32
N GLY A 61 -20.75 -6.89 -10.27
CA GLY A 61 -20.94 -7.27 -8.88
C GLY A 61 -20.03 -8.43 -8.42
N THR A 62 -19.01 -8.79 -9.22
CA THR A 62 -18.02 -9.81 -8.84
C THR A 62 -17.02 -9.24 -7.83
N HIS A 63 -16.74 -9.99 -6.78
CA HIS A 63 -15.83 -9.59 -5.73
C HIS A 63 -14.42 -10.15 -5.97
N HIS A 64 -13.45 -9.25 -6.09
CA HIS A 64 -12.03 -9.58 -6.24
C HIS A 64 -11.32 -9.28 -4.92
N VAL A 65 -10.49 -10.21 -4.47
CA VAL A 65 -9.77 -10.14 -3.20
C VAL A 65 -8.28 -10.30 -3.42
N ASP A 66 -7.49 -9.81 -2.44
CA ASP A 66 -6.03 -9.71 -2.50
C ASP A 66 -5.53 -8.67 -3.51
N SER A 67 -4.63 -7.80 -3.05
CA SER A 67 -4.18 -6.63 -3.82
C SER A 67 -3.48 -6.98 -5.12
N THR A 68 -2.66 -8.03 -5.15
CA THR A 68 -1.91 -8.42 -6.36
C THR A 68 -2.82 -9.02 -7.46
N PRO A 69 -3.72 -9.97 -7.17
CA PRO A 69 -4.76 -10.38 -8.12
C PRO A 69 -5.65 -9.23 -8.59
N ILE A 70 -6.04 -8.33 -7.68
CA ILE A 70 -6.85 -7.15 -8.04
C ILE A 70 -6.10 -6.23 -9.03
N LEU A 71 -4.80 -5.95 -8.80
CA LEU A 71 -3.99 -5.16 -9.74
C LEU A 71 -4.00 -5.76 -11.15
N ARG A 72 -3.81 -7.07 -11.27
CA ARG A 72 -3.82 -7.78 -12.56
C ARG A 72 -5.19 -7.72 -13.23
N TYR A 73 -6.25 -7.92 -12.45
CA TYR A 73 -7.61 -7.83 -12.95
C TYR A 73 -7.94 -6.42 -13.48
N ILE A 74 -7.54 -5.38 -12.76
CA ILE A 74 -7.76 -3.99 -13.17
C ILE A 74 -6.98 -3.68 -14.45
N ASP A 75 -5.72 -4.09 -14.54
CA ASP A 75 -4.91 -3.92 -15.76
C ASP A 75 -5.55 -4.63 -16.95
N GLU A 76 -5.98 -5.88 -16.79
CA GLU A 76 -6.64 -6.64 -17.85
C GLU A 76 -7.94 -5.99 -18.30
N LYS A 77 -8.81 -5.60 -17.36
CA LYS A 77 -10.15 -5.11 -17.66
C LYS A 77 -10.16 -3.67 -18.18
N TYR A 78 -9.36 -2.78 -17.58
CA TYR A 78 -9.43 -1.33 -17.87
C TYR A 78 -8.23 -0.79 -18.64
N ASN A 79 -7.21 -1.61 -18.87
CA ASN A 79 -5.97 -1.24 -19.58
C ASN A 79 -5.55 -2.25 -20.65
N GLU A 80 -6.42 -3.21 -20.99
CA GLU A 80 -6.14 -4.25 -21.99
C GLU A 80 -4.90 -5.09 -21.67
N GLY A 81 -4.54 -5.24 -20.38
CA GLY A 81 -3.38 -5.98 -19.91
C GLY A 81 -2.02 -5.35 -20.28
N LYS A 82 -1.97 -4.08 -20.68
CA LYS A 82 -0.75 -3.43 -21.19
C LYS A 82 0.40 -3.47 -20.20
N MET A 83 0.14 -3.33 -18.91
CA MET A 83 1.18 -3.40 -17.87
C MET A 83 1.64 -4.84 -17.61
N SER A 84 0.77 -5.81 -17.84
CA SER A 84 1.07 -7.23 -17.66
C SER A 84 1.87 -7.84 -18.82
N VAL A 85 1.71 -7.32 -20.04
CA VAL A 85 2.40 -7.81 -21.23
C VAL A 85 3.70 -7.06 -21.54
N GLN A 86 3.91 -5.88 -20.96
CA GLN A 86 5.14 -5.10 -21.15
C GLN A 86 6.34 -5.77 -20.46
N GLY A 87 7.46 -5.92 -21.20
CA GLY A 87 8.72 -6.39 -20.67
C GLY A 87 8.73 -7.87 -20.25
N ASP A 88 9.59 -8.21 -19.30
CA ASP A 88 9.80 -9.58 -18.82
C ASP A 88 8.80 -9.91 -17.68
N GLU A 89 7.89 -10.84 -17.96
CA GLU A 89 6.88 -11.30 -16.99
C GLU A 89 7.53 -12.00 -15.78
N ALA A 90 8.57 -12.79 -15.99
CA ALA A 90 9.23 -13.49 -14.88
C ALA A 90 9.89 -12.49 -13.94
N ARG A 91 10.59 -11.48 -14.47
CA ARG A 91 11.18 -10.38 -13.70
C ARG A 91 10.10 -9.58 -12.97
N ARG A 92 8.97 -9.29 -13.60
CA ARG A 92 7.84 -8.58 -12.95
C ARG A 92 7.29 -9.37 -11.78
N ASN A 93 7.06 -10.67 -11.95
CA ASN A 93 6.55 -11.54 -10.89
C ASN A 93 7.53 -11.61 -9.70
N GLU A 94 8.82 -11.78 -9.95
CA GLU A 94 9.87 -11.76 -8.92
C GLU A 94 9.85 -10.44 -8.14
N TRP A 95 9.77 -9.30 -8.82
CA TRP A 95 9.76 -8.00 -8.16
C TRP A 95 8.44 -7.68 -7.46
N MET A 96 7.30 -8.17 -7.92
CA MET A 96 6.04 -8.10 -7.18
C MET A 96 6.15 -8.83 -5.83
N GLU A 97 6.75 -10.03 -5.83
CA GLU A 97 7.02 -10.79 -4.61
C GLU A 97 8.05 -10.09 -3.72
N TRP A 98 9.12 -9.55 -4.32
CA TRP A 98 10.14 -8.77 -3.62
C TRP A 98 9.54 -7.57 -2.88
N VAL A 99 8.72 -6.77 -3.56
CA VAL A 99 8.03 -5.61 -2.99
C VAL A 99 7.20 -6.04 -1.78
N ASP A 100 6.40 -7.09 -1.91
CA ASP A 100 5.54 -7.57 -0.82
C ASP A 100 6.35 -8.20 0.33
N ALA A 101 7.44 -8.87 0.02
CA ALA A 101 8.30 -9.49 1.02
C ALA A 101 9.14 -8.47 1.82
N HIS A 102 9.58 -7.37 1.19
CA HIS A 102 10.54 -6.43 1.78
C HIS A 102 9.89 -5.13 2.27
N LEU A 103 9.16 -4.42 1.41
CA LEU A 103 8.54 -3.14 1.80
C LEU A 103 7.46 -3.32 2.86
N SER A 104 6.71 -4.44 2.86
CA SER A 104 5.77 -4.76 3.93
C SER A 104 6.44 -4.90 5.30
N LYS A 105 7.65 -5.49 5.32
CA LYS A 105 8.40 -5.67 6.57
C LYS A 105 9.00 -4.37 7.07
N ALA A 106 9.37 -3.45 6.17
CA ALA A 106 9.94 -2.15 6.49
C ALA A 106 8.90 -1.12 6.97
N THR A 107 7.66 -1.21 6.48
CA THR A 107 6.58 -0.24 6.79
C THR A 107 6.24 -0.18 8.28
N VAL A 108 6.08 -1.30 8.94
CA VAL A 108 5.76 -1.32 10.38
C VAL A 108 6.92 -0.76 11.24
N PRO A 109 8.19 -1.12 11.03
CA PRO A 109 9.31 -0.53 11.74
C PRO A 109 9.42 1.00 11.62
N ILE A 110 9.21 1.58 10.43
CA ILE A 110 9.32 3.03 10.29
C ILE A 110 8.19 3.77 11.02
N LEU A 111 6.97 3.22 10.98
CA LEU A 111 5.80 3.82 11.63
C LEU A 111 5.78 3.63 13.15
N TYR A 112 6.26 2.48 13.65
CA TYR A 112 6.12 2.05 15.05
C TYR A 112 7.44 1.68 15.73
N GLY A 113 8.57 1.81 15.08
CA GLY A 113 9.88 1.33 15.60
C GLY A 113 10.40 2.05 16.84
N SER A 114 9.89 3.24 17.17
CA SER A 114 10.15 3.96 18.42
C SER A 114 8.85 4.34 19.13
N LEU A 115 8.93 4.61 20.43
CA LEU A 115 7.78 5.06 21.22
C LEU A 115 7.17 6.34 20.63
N GLY A 116 8.03 7.31 20.28
CA GLY A 116 7.58 8.58 19.68
C GLY A 116 6.94 8.39 18.31
N SER A 117 7.51 7.54 17.46
CA SER A 117 6.91 7.20 16.16
C SER A 117 5.56 6.53 16.33
N ALA A 118 5.47 5.54 17.21
CA ALA A 118 4.24 4.79 17.47
C ALA A 118 3.10 5.70 17.94
N LEU A 119 3.37 6.62 18.90
CA LEU A 119 2.38 7.60 19.38
C LEU A 119 1.89 8.53 18.25
N LYS A 120 2.81 9.07 17.44
CA LYS A 120 2.47 9.91 16.28
C LYS A 120 1.61 9.15 15.27
N THR A 121 1.99 7.91 14.96
CA THR A 121 1.26 7.04 14.03
C THR A 121 -0.15 6.76 14.53
N THR A 122 -0.30 6.27 15.76
CA THR A 122 -1.61 5.93 16.33
C THR A 122 -2.54 7.15 16.38
N THR A 123 -2.03 8.32 16.77
CA THR A 123 -2.79 9.57 16.76
C THR A 123 -3.23 9.96 15.35
N ARG A 124 -2.36 9.77 14.35
CA ARG A 124 -2.65 10.13 12.96
C ARG A 124 -3.65 9.16 12.31
N ILE A 125 -3.48 7.84 12.49
CA ILE A 125 -4.44 6.83 12.00
C ILE A 125 -5.85 7.16 12.48
N SER A 126 -6.00 7.51 13.75
CA SER A 126 -7.31 7.83 14.31
C SER A 126 -8.00 9.04 13.66
N LYS A 127 -7.26 9.86 12.91
CA LYS A 127 -7.79 11.01 12.14
C LYS A 127 -8.03 10.66 10.67
N ILE A 128 -7.27 9.72 10.12
CA ILE A 128 -7.33 9.32 8.71
C ILE A 128 -8.47 8.31 8.48
N GLU A 129 -8.60 7.34 9.41
CA GLU A 129 -9.61 6.30 9.28
C GLU A 129 -10.97 6.74 9.82
N HIS A 130 -12.03 6.28 9.16
CA HIS A 130 -13.41 6.54 9.53
C HIS A 130 -13.88 5.64 10.69
N PHE A 131 -13.25 5.79 11.87
CA PHE A 131 -13.68 5.10 13.08
C PHE A 131 -14.86 5.86 13.75
N GLY A 132 -15.86 5.13 14.23
CA GLY A 132 -16.82 5.68 15.17
C GLY A 132 -16.13 6.14 16.47
N PHE A 133 -16.74 7.06 17.21
CA PHE A 133 -16.13 7.70 18.39
C PHE A 133 -15.55 6.71 19.42
N ILE A 134 -16.25 5.61 19.69
CA ILE A 134 -15.81 4.56 20.64
C ILE A 134 -14.67 3.72 20.01
N SER A 135 -14.83 3.32 18.75
CA SER A 135 -13.83 2.52 18.02
C SER A 135 -12.49 3.24 17.91
N LYS A 136 -12.52 4.56 17.72
CA LYS A 136 -11.33 5.42 17.63
C LYS A 136 -10.48 5.35 18.90
N ARG A 137 -11.11 5.36 20.05
CA ARG A 137 -10.43 5.31 21.35
C ARG A 137 -9.91 3.90 21.67
N LEU A 138 -10.72 2.88 21.38
CA LEU A 138 -10.35 1.48 21.56
C LEU A 138 -9.19 1.08 20.63
N TYR A 139 -9.22 1.52 19.37
CA TYR A 139 -8.17 1.25 18.40
C TYR A 139 -6.81 1.80 18.87
N ALA A 140 -6.78 3.06 19.31
CA ALA A 140 -5.57 3.66 19.83
C ALA A 140 -4.99 2.90 21.02
N TRP A 141 -5.85 2.37 21.91
CA TRP A 141 -5.43 1.60 23.08
C TRP A 141 -4.98 0.16 22.75
N ALA A 142 -5.58 -0.49 21.77
CA ALA A 142 -5.26 -1.86 21.39
C ALA A 142 -4.11 -1.95 20.37
N ASP A 143 -4.12 -1.08 19.36
CA ASP A 143 -3.13 -1.07 18.27
C ASP A 143 -1.72 -0.72 18.78
N PHE A 144 -1.61 0.30 19.63
CA PHE A 144 -0.34 0.78 20.13
C PHE A 144 0.51 -0.30 20.85
N PRO A 145 0.01 -1.03 21.86
CA PRO A 145 0.82 -2.05 22.54
C PRO A 145 1.23 -3.21 21.62
N ILE A 146 0.32 -3.63 20.73
CA ILE A 146 0.56 -4.75 19.83
C ILE A 146 1.56 -4.36 18.73
N MET A 147 1.32 -3.25 18.05
CA MET A 147 2.14 -2.83 16.92
C MET A 147 3.53 -2.39 17.37
N TRP A 148 3.62 -1.57 18.40
CA TRP A 148 4.91 -1.12 18.93
C TRP A 148 5.59 -2.18 19.80
N GLY A 149 4.87 -2.70 20.80
CA GLY A 149 5.46 -3.55 21.85
C GLY A 149 5.90 -4.93 21.35
N ILE A 150 5.19 -5.49 20.38
CA ILE A 150 5.43 -6.85 19.89
C ILE A 150 5.96 -6.84 18.46
N ILE A 151 5.20 -6.30 17.48
CA ILE A 151 5.49 -6.50 16.06
C ILE A 151 6.68 -5.66 15.61
N ALA A 152 6.66 -4.35 15.86
CA ALA A 152 7.71 -3.44 15.39
C ALA A 152 9.06 -3.78 16.04
N ARG A 153 9.10 -3.97 17.37
CA ARG A 153 10.34 -4.31 18.09
C ARG A 153 10.93 -5.63 17.62
N LYS A 154 10.10 -6.65 17.38
CA LYS A 154 10.56 -7.94 16.86
C LYS A 154 11.16 -7.80 15.46
N ARG A 155 10.53 -7.00 14.58
CA ARG A 155 11.02 -6.75 13.22
C ARG A 155 12.32 -5.96 13.21
N VAL A 156 12.43 -4.87 13.99
CA VAL A 156 13.68 -4.08 14.13
C VAL A 156 14.80 -4.94 14.67
N LYS A 157 14.55 -5.73 15.73
CA LYS A 157 15.57 -6.62 16.30
C LYS A 157 16.02 -7.71 15.33
N ARG A 158 15.09 -8.22 14.50
CA ARG A 158 15.40 -9.27 13.53
C ARG A 158 16.24 -8.76 12.36
N ASP A 159 15.96 -7.56 11.86
CA ASP A 159 16.69 -6.95 10.74
C ASP A 159 18.04 -6.37 11.19
N GLY A 160 18.09 -5.76 12.38
CA GLY A 160 19.29 -5.15 12.96
C GLY A 160 19.60 -3.73 12.46
N ARG A 161 19.01 -3.30 11.36
CA ARG A 161 19.16 -1.93 10.81
C ARG A 161 18.17 -0.96 11.47
N LYS A 162 18.52 0.33 11.49
CA LYS A 162 17.55 1.39 11.84
C LYS A 162 16.45 1.44 10.76
N PRO A 163 15.19 1.71 11.12
CA PRO A 163 14.09 1.73 10.16
C PRO A 163 14.32 2.65 8.95
N LYS A 164 14.90 3.84 9.17
CA LYS A 164 15.30 4.76 8.09
C LYS A 164 16.30 4.09 7.14
N GLN A 165 17.36 3.50 7.68
CA GLN A 165 18.41 2.85 6.88
C GLN A 165 17.83 1.69 6.07
N LEU A 166 16.99 0.85 6.68
CA LEU A 166 16.32 -0.23 5.98
C LEU A 166 15.51 0.28 4.77
N TRP A 167 14.73 1.34 4.94
CA TRP A 167 13.98 1.93 3.83
C TRP A 167 14.89 2.50 2.75
N HIS A 168 15.98 3.18 3.12
CA HIS A 168 16.94 3.74 2.17
C HIS A 168 17.61 2.64 1.35
N ASP A 169 18.04 1.55 1.99
CA ASP A 169 18.64 0.40 1.29
C ASP A 169 17.64 -0.22 0.30
N LEU A 170 16.38 -0.42 0.73
CA LEU A 170 15.34 -0.98 -0.14
C LEU A 170 14.94 -0.04 -1.29
N LEU A 171 14.90 1.27 -1.06
CA LEU A 171 14.64 2.25 -2.12
C LEU A 171 15.80 2.30 -3.12
N THR A 172 17.05 2.16 -2.66
CA THR A 172 18.22 2.06 -3.54
C THR A 172 18.10 0.81 -4.41
N GLU A 173 17.89 -0.37 -3.81
CA GLU A 173 17.74 -1.63 -4.54
C GLU A 173 16.60 -1.56 -5.56
N PHE A 174 15.46 -0.99 -5.17
CA PHE A 174 14.30 -0.82 -6.05
C PHE A 174 14.60 0.14 -7.21
N THR A 175 15.18 1.31 -6.93
CA THR A 175 15.46 2.29 -8.01
C THR A 175 16.62 1.88 -8.92
N ASP A 176 17.60 1.11 -8.42
CA ASP A 176 18.65 0.54 -9.23
C ASP A 176 18.11 -0.50 -10.24
N ALA A 177 17.05 -1.22 -9.82
CA ALA A 177 16.35 -2.16 -10.71
C ALA A 177 15.64 -1.48 -11.90
N HIS A 178 15.43 -0.16 -11.86
CA HIS A 178 14.91 0.58 -13.02
C HIS A 178 15.93 0.69 -14.17
N ALA A 179 17.20 0.38 -13.94
CA ALA A 179 18.25 0.40 -14.95
C ALA A 179 18.39 1.76 -15.68
N GLY A 180 18.18 2.85 -14.95
CA GLY A 180 18.24 4.23 -15.47
C GLY A 180 16.92 4.78 -16.01
N GLU A 181 15.89 3.94 -16.09
CA GLU A 181 14.56 4.36 -16.53
C GLU A 181 13.79 5.11 -15.42
N PRO A 182 12.79 5.95 -15.76
CA PRO A 182 12.00 6.68 -14.77
C PRO A 182 11.14 5.79 -13.85
N PHE A 183 10.73 4.61 -14.32
CA PHE A 183 9.91 3.64 -13.62
C PHE A 183 10.49 2.23 -13.78
N PHE A 184 10.03 1.31 -12.94
CA PHE A 184 10.35 -0.11 -13.10
C PHE A 184 9.83 -0.66 -14.44
N GLY A 185 8.65 -0.19 -14.87
CA GLY A 185 8.07 -0.49 -16.19
C GLY A 185 8.74 0.21 -17.37
N GLY A 186 9.78 1.00 -17.15
CA GLY A 186 10.49 1.77 -18.20
C GLY A 186 10.01 3.22 -18.27
N GLN A 187 9.52 3.67 -19.42
CA GLN A 187 9.05 5.05 -19.61
C GLN A 187 7.69 5.34 -18.95
N THR A 188 6.90 4.30 -18.69
CA THR A 188 5.61 4.37 -17.99
C THR A 188 5.61 3.39 -16.81
N PRO A 189 4.82 3.69 -15.75
CA PRO A 189 4.73 2.78 -14.61
C PRO A 189 4.06 1.46 -15.00
N ASP A 190 4.48 0.37 -14.34
CA ASP A 190 3.84 -0.94 -14.42
C ASP A 190 3.27 -1.40 -13.06
N LEU A 191 2.82 -2.65 -12.97
CA LEU A 191 2.21 -3.20 -11.75
C LEU A 191 3.18 -3.24 -10.56
N VAL A 192 4.50 -3.37 -10.80
CA VAL A 192 5.52 -3.34 -9.74
C VAL A 192 5.63 -1.93 -9.14
N ASP A 193 5.58 -0.91 -10.00
CA ASP A 193 5.58 0.49 -9.57
C ASP A 193 4.38 0.77 -8.66
N PHE A 194 3.16 0.36 -9.04
CA PHE A 194 1.97 0.52 -8.20
C PHE A 194 2.04 -0.28 -6.91
N ALA A 195 2.62 -1.47 -6.95
CA ALA A 195 2.84 -2.27 -5.75
C ALA A 195 3.78 -1.56 -4.75
N ALA A 196 4.92 -1.04 -5.23
CA ALA A 196 5.87 -0.30 -4.39
C ALA A 196 5.30 1.06 -3.93
N PHE A 197 4.63 1.78 -4.83
CA PHE A 197 3.98 3.05 -4.53
C PHE A 197 2.99 2.94 -3.37
N GLY A 198 2.18 1.88 -3.33
CA GLY A 198 1.23 1.66 -2.26
C GLY A 198 1.86 1.68 -0.87
N TYR A 199 3.07 1.13 -0.72
CA TYR A 199 3.79 1.15 0.56
C TYR A 199 4.28 2.56 0.91
N MET A 200 4.92 3.30 0.01
CA MET A 200 5.35 4.67 0.28
C MET A 200 4.14 5.60 0.51
N ARG A 201 3.09 5.46 -0.30
CA ARG A 201 1.88 6.27 -0.16
C ARG A 201 1.19 6.07 1.18
N SER A 202 1.20 4.84 1.70
CA SER A 202 0.64 4.55 3.03
C SER A 202 1.39 5.23 4.18
N ILE A 203 2.68 5.54 3.99
CA ILE A 203 3.51 6.25 4.98
C ILE A 203 3.38 7.77 4.82
N SER A 204 3.08 8.28 3.63
CA SER A 204 3.12 9.71 3.32
C SER A 204 2.26 10.62 4.24
N PRO A 205 1.12 10.18 4.80
CA PRO A 205 0.35 11.00 5.74
C PRO A 205 1.00 11.17 7.11
N TYR A 206 2.07 10.42 7.41
CA TYR A 206 2.70 10.40 8.74
C TYR A 206 3.99 11.22 8.76
N PRO A 207 4.33 11.86 9.90
CA PRO A 207 5.57 12.61 10.03
C PRO A 207 6.84 11.79 9.76
N GLN A 208 6.76 10.49 9.87
CA GLN A 208 7.86 9.59 9.59
C GLN A 208 8.26 9.55 8.11
N PHE A 209 7.39 9.99 7.22
CA PHE A 209 7.70 10.11 5.79
C PHE A 209 8.88 11.04 5.54
N GLU A 210 9.07 12.06 6.38
CA GLU A 210 10.23 12.95 6.32
C GLU A 210 11.58 12.19 6.37
N GLN A 211 11.62 11.00 6.97
CA GLN A 211 12.82 10.17 7.00
C GLN A 211 13.20 9.58 5.64
N LEU A 212 12.30 9.63 4.66
CA LEU A 212 12.53 9.12 3.31
C LEU A 212 12.85 10.24 2.32
N THR A 213 12.63 11.51 2.70
CA THR A 213 12.72 12.66 1.77
C THR A 213 14.14 12.98 1.32
N ASP A 214 15.15 12.54 2.04
CA ASP A 214 16.57 12.69 1.67
C ASP A 214 17.09 11.56 0.75
N HIS A 215 16.28 10.57 0.41
CA HIS A 215 16.60 9.55 -0.60
C HIS A 215 16.24 10.06 -2.00
N ALA A 216 17.20 10.69 -2.70
CA ALA A 216 16.95 11.44 -3.93
C ALA A 216 16.22 10.63 -5.01
N ASN A 217 16.74 9.45 -5.39
CA ASN A 217 16.16 8.62 -6.46
C ASN A 217 14.77 8.09 -6.09
N GLY A 218 14.60 7.57 -4.88
CA GLY A 218 13.31 7.08 -4.39
C GLY A 218 12.25 8.17 -4.34
N MET A 219 12.62 9.39 -3.93
CA MET A 219 11.68 10.53 -3.92
C MET A 219 11.40 11.06 -5.31
N ALA A 220 12.37 11.02 -6.23
CA ALA A 220 12.15 11.40 -7.62
C ALA A 220 11.15 10.42 -8.29
N TRP A 221 11.32 9.12 -8.08
CA TRP A 221 10.36 8.10 -8.53
C TRP A 221 8.99 8.30 -7.87
N TYR A 222 8.92 8.45 -6.55
CA TYR A 222 7.66 8.62 -5.82
C TYR A 222 6.85 9.83 -6.34
N ARG A 223 7.52 10.97 -6.59
CA ARG A 223 6.87 12.16 -7.16
C ARG A 223 6.37 11.93 -8.59
N ARG A 224 7.10 11.17 -9.42
CA ARG A 224 6.61 10.79 -10.75
C ARG A 224 5.37 9.91 -10.65
N MET A 225 5.35 8.96 -9.71
CA MET A 225 4.15 8.16 -9.45
C MET A 225 2.97 9.03 -9.00
N GLU A 226 3.17 9.98 -8.06
CA GLU A 226 2.10 10.92 -7.66
C GLU A 226 1.61 11.75 -8.85
N ALA A 227 2.51 12.23 -9.70
CA ALA A 227 2.15 13.02 -10.89
C ALA A 227 1.44 12.19 -11.99
N SER A 228 1.56 10.88 -11.94
CA SER A 228 0.86 9.98 -12.88
C SER A 228 -0.57 9.64 -12.45
N LEU A 229 -0.98 10.02 -11.26
CA LEU A 229 -2.36 9.87 -10.79
C LEU A 229 -3.20 11.05 -11.28
N ASN A 230 -4.40 10.78 -11.75
CA ASN A 230 -5.32 11.78 -12.29
C ASN A 230 -6.43 12.14 -11.29
#